data_ff6aa599ccce152724b5b1bd5134c4ba
#
_entry.id   ff6aa599ccce152724b5b1bd5134c4ba
#
_cell.length_a   1.000
_cell.length_b   1.000
_cell.length_c   1.000
_cell.angle_alpha   90.00
_cell.angle_beta   90.00
_cell.angle_gamma   90.00
#
_symmetry.space_group_name_H-M   'P 1'
#
loop_
_entity.id
_entity.type
_entity.pdbx_description
1 polymer ?
#
loop_
_entity_poly.entity_id
_entity_poly.type
_entity_poly.pdbx_seq_one_letter_code
_entity_poly.pdbx_strand_id
1 'polypeptide(L)'
;HYTDCFSVRQIGYGGTFVLALLEHMKRTYAIDESRVYISGFSMGGMMTNALACAYPELFAAAAPCNGFNSGYLVPASEMWTMLRKMPTGRGLPDGPSEPVTRTRVRADAKKAAFAYRMPLIQNSGLLDGTWPAAQDDPFKRLASFDYWKTYNNIPLTPYEPAAACESGLTADETFYDCADGRFLHHRWFSRDEGKPALFEVVLAKRMPHALDLRQLELAWQFMKRFSRGKDGSLHIDP
;
A
#
# COMPACT_ATOMS: atom_id res chain seq x y z
N HIS A 1 17.54 1.16 13.83
CA HIS A 1 16.14 0.76 13.78
C HIS A 1 15.52 0.87 12.37
N TYR A 2 16.32 1.18 11.34
CA TYR A 2 15.91 1.16 9.93
C TYR A 2 15.62 -0.25 9.38
N THR A 3 16.09 -1.28 10.08
CA THR A 3 15.97 -2.67 9.65
C THR A 3 14.57 -3.24 9.87
N ASP A 4 13.81 -2.65 10.77
CA ASP A 4 12.53 -3.20 11.22
C ASP A 4 11.37 -3.00 10.23
N CYS A 5 11.55 -2.04 9.29
CA CYS A 5 10.54 -1.76 8.26
C CYS A 5 10.64 -2.66 7.02
N PHE A 6 11.73 -3.40 6.86
CA PHE A 6 12.06 -4.08 5.63
C PHE A 6 11.92 -5.59 5.67
N SER A 7 11.81 -6.18 6.82
CA SER A 7 11.58 -7.62 6.93
C SER A 7 10.35 -7.88 7.78
N VAL A 8 9.51 -8.75 7.37
CA VAL A 8 8.25 -9.09 8.03
C VAL A 8 8.44 -10.07 9.19
N ARG A 9 9.59 -10.70 9.29
CA ARG A 9 10.03 -11.26 10.57
C ARG A 9 10.10 -10.13 11.62
N GLN A 10 10.08 -8.90 11.10
CA GLN A 10 10.24 -7.60 11.75
C GLN A 10 9.04 -6.64 11.50
N ILE A 11 7.83 -7.09 11.32
CA ILE A 11 6.77 -6.43 12.08
C ILE A 11 7.23 -6.41 13.56
N GLY A 12 8.35 -7.00 13.82
CA GLY A 12 9.22 -7.01 14.94
C GLY A 12 9.02 -5.79 15.85
N TYR A 13 9.93 -5.00 16.11
CA TYR A 13 9.79 -3.91 17.07
C TYR A 13 8.88 -2.77 16.57
N GLY A 14 9.01 -2.34 15.31
CA GLY A 14 8.22 -1.22 14.77
C GLY A 14 6.73 -1.54 14.64
N GLY A 15 6.40 -2.67 14.04
CA GLY A 15 5.01 -3.08 13.87
C GLY A 15 4.35 -3.52 15.19
N THR A 16 5.10 -4.20 16.06
CA THR A 16 4.62 -4.53 17.42
C THR A 16 4.34 -3.26 18.22
N PHE A 17 5.20 -2.23 18.08
CA PHE A 17 4.96 -0.95 18.71
C PHE A 17 3.68 -0.27 18.20
N VAL A 18 3.46 -0.23 16.88
CA VAL A 18 2.24 0.34 16.29
C VAL A 18 0.99 -0.38 16.79
N LEU A 19 1.02 -1.71 16.83
CA LEU A 19 -0.10 -2.50 17.33
C LEU A 19 -0.34 -2.29 18.83
N ALA A 20 0.71 -2.24 19.63
CA ALA A 20 0.61 -1.97 21.06
C ALA A 20 0.07 -0.55 21.34
N LEU A 21 0.49 0.43 20.53
CA LEU A 21 -0.04 1.79 20.59
C LEU A 21 -1.52 1.83 20.23
N LEU A 22 -1.94 1.14 19.17
CA LEU A 22 -3.34 1.04 18.78
C LEU A 22 -4.19 0.46 19.94
N GLU A 23 -3.74 -0.62 20.56
CA GLU A 23 -4.44 -1.22 21.70
C GLU A 23 -4.46 -0.30 22.94
N HIS A 24 -3.38 0.44 23.15
CA HIS A 24 -3.35 1.46 24.22
C HIS A 24 -4.39 2.57 23.95
N MET A 25 -4.42 3.08 22.72
CA MET A 25 -5.38 4.11 22.32
C MET A 25 -6.82 3.65 22.47
N LYS A 26 -7.14 2.43 22.05
CA LYS A 26 -8.48 1.84 22.21
C LYS A 26 -8.92 1.72 23.67
N ARG A 27 -8.00 1.43 24.58
CA ARG A 27 -8.29 1.34 26.03
C ARG A 27 -8.41 2.70 26.71
N THR A 28 -7.74 3.72 26.17
CA THR A 28 -7.59 5.03 26.82
C THR A 28 -8.64 6.03 26.34
N TYR A 29 -9.05 5.91 25.09
CA TYR A 29 -9.94 6.88 24.43
C TYR A 29 -11.17 6.20 23.82
N ALA A 30 -12.25 6.96 23.68
CA ALA A 30 -13.45 6.53 22.95
C ALA A 30 -13.17 6.56 21.44
N ILE A 31 -12.58 5.48 20.91
CA ILE A 31 -12.26 5.32 19.50
C ILE A 31 -13.36 4.55 18.79
N ASP A 32 -13.75 4.99 17.61
CA ASP A 32 -14.55 4.19 16.70
C ASP A 32 -13.65 3.10 16.07
N GLU A 33 -13.70 1.90 16.66
CA GLU A 33 -12.90 0.77 16.21
C GLU A 33 -13.27 0.30 14.81
N SER A 34 -14.43 0.64 14.30
CA SER A 34 -14.83 0.31 12.93
C SER A 34 -14.13 1.17 11.89
N ARG A 35 -13.54 2.29 12.28
CA ARG A 35 -12.91 3.30 11.40
C ARG A 35 -11.44 3.54 11.72
N VAL A 36 -10.71 2.47 11.97
CA VAL A 36 -9.26 2.53 12.13
C VAL A 36 -8.60 2.43 10.75
N TYR A 37 -7.80 3.43 10.41
CA TYR A 37 -7.09 3.52 9.14
C TYR A 37 -5.60 3.53 9.36
N ILE A 38 -4.84 3.10 8.34
CA ILE A 38 -3.40 3.14 8.40
C ILE A 38 -2.81 3.87 7.19
N SER A 39 -1.88 4.78 7.46
CA SER A 39 -1.18 5.56 6.44
C SER A 39 0.26 5.81 6.86
N GLY A 40 1.12 6.07 5.90
CA GLY A 40 2.51 6.41 6.16
C GLY A 40 3.28 6.77 4.89
N PHE A 41 4.34 7.54 5.04
CA PHE A 41 5.20 8.01 3.97
C PHE A 41 6.51 7.22 3.91
N SER A 42 7.01 6.91 2.71
CA SER A 42 8.29 6.24 2.48
C SER A 42 8.36 4.90 3.23
N MET A 43 9.25 4.74 4.19
CA MET A 43 9.28 3.56 5.06
C MET A 43 7.98 3.37 5.86
N GLY A 44 7.31 4.47 6.24
CA GLY A 44 5.96 4.41 6.81
C GLY A 44 4.94 3.84 5.84
N GLY A 45 5.07 4.12 4.55
CA GLY A 45 4.26 3.51 3.49
C GLY A 45 4.52 2.01 3.35
N MET A 46 5.77 1.57 3.49
CA MET A 46 6.12 0.14 3.55
C MET A 46 5.51 -0.54 4.78
N MET A 47 5.59 0.11 5.95
CA MET A 47 4.97 -0.39 7.18
C MET A 47 3.44 -0.45 7.05
N THR A 48 2.84 0.55 6.41
CA THR A 48 1.40 0.56 6.09
C THR A 48 1.01 -0.67 5.27
N ASN A 49 1.72 -0.94 4.17
CA ASN A 49 1.51 -2.14 3.37
C ASN A 49 1.69 -3.42 4.20
N ALA A 50 2.74 -3.48 5.02
CA ALA A 50 3.06 -4.63 5.85
C ALA A 50 1.95 -4.93 6.87
N LEU A 51 1.50 -3.93 7.60
CA LEU A 51 0.46 -4.09 8.61
C LEU A 51 -0.92 -4.35 8.00
N ALA A 52 -1.27 -3.65 6.92
CA ALA A 52 -2.51 -3.91 6.19
C ALA A 52 -2.59 -5.35 5.66
N CYS A 53 -1.47 -5.89 5.22
CA CYS A 53 -1.34 -7.27 4.75
C CYS A 53 -1.42 -8.28 5.90
N ALA A 54 -0.76 -7.99 7.03
CA ALA A 54 -0.67 -8.89 8.17
C ALA A 54 -1.94 -8.93 9.02
N TYR A 55 -2.60 -7.79 9.15
CA TYR A 55 -3.72 -7.57 10.07
C TYR A 55 -4.89 -6.86 9.36
N PRO A 56 -5.41 -7.43 8.26
CA PRO A 56 -6.48 -6.79 7.49
C PRO A 56 -7.76 -6.60 8.32
N GLU A 57 -7.94 -7.37 9.38
CA GLU A 57 -9.07 -7.26 10.30
C GLU A 57 -9.02 -6.02 11.18
N LEU A 58 -7.87 -5.39 11.36
CA LEU A 58 -7.70 -4.23 12.24
C LEU A 58 -7.96 -2.90 11.53
N PHE A 59 -7.88 -2.87 10.21
CA PHE A 59 -7.93 -1.62 9.44
C PHE A 59 -9.07 -1.64 8.45
N ALA A 60 -9.87 -0.59 8.43
CA ALA A 60 -10.95 -0.41 7.47
C ALA A 60 -10.42 -0.07 6.06
N ALA A 61 -9.31 0.67 5.98
CA ALA A 61 -8.61 0.98 4.74
C ALA A 61 -7.15 1.38 5.00
N ALA A 62 -6.34 1.40 3.94
CA ALA A 62 -4.94 1.75 3.98
C ALA A 62 -4.56 2.78 2.90
N ALA A 63 -3.63 3.69 3.24
CA ALA A 63 -3.13 4.71 2.33
C ALA A 63 -1.60 4.83 2.39
N PRO A 64 -0.83 3.89 1.84
CA PRO A 64 0.60 4.03 1.72
C PRO A 64 0.97 5.16 0.77
N CYS A 65 1.99 5.95 1.12
CA CYS A 65 2.51 7.04 0.31
C CYS A 65 4.00 6.83 0.04
N ASN A 66 4.39 6.80 -1.23
CA ASN A 66 5.77 6.57 -1.70
C ASN A 66 6.46 5.37 -1.03
N GLY A 67 5.69 4.38 -0.64
CA GLY A 67 6.12 3.10 -0.07
C GLY A 67 5.38 1.96 -0.76
N PHE A 68 5.96 0.78 -0.79
CA PHE A 68 5.45 -0.38 -1.53
C PHE A 68 5.59 -1.67 -0.70
N ASN A 69 4.92 -2.71 -1.13
CA ASN A 69 4.86 -3.98 -0.39
C ASN A 69 6.05 -4.91 -0.70
N SER A 70 7.27 -4.39 -0.77
CA SER A 70 8.44 -5.15 -1.19
C SER A 70 8.81 -6.28 -0.25
N GLY A 71 8.64 -6.09 1.06
CA GLY A 71 8.97 -7.10 2.07
C GLY A 71 8.14 -8.37 1.98
N TYR A 72 7.06 -8.36 1.23
CA TYR A 72 6.19 -9.51 1.00
C TYR A 72 6.44 -10.23 -0.31
N LEU A 73 6.92 -9.51 -1.30
CA LEU A 73 7.01 -9.97 -2.67
C LEU A 73 8.44 -10.24 -3.09
N VAL A 74 9.39 -9.67 -2.37
CA VAL A 74 10.82 -9.76 -2.66
C VAL A 74 11.52 -10.36 -1.45
N PRO A 75 12.39 -11.36 -1.63
CA PRO A 75 13.25 -11.84 -0.56
C PRO A 75 14.01 -10.69 0.08
N ALA A 76 14.14 -10.70 1.42
CA ALA A 76 14.83 -9.65 2.14
C ALA A 76 16.26 -9.40 1.61
N SER A 77 16.95 -10.44 1.15
CA SER A 77 18.26 -10.35 0.50
C SER A 77 18.25 -9.51 -0.77
N GLU A 78 17.24 -9.66 -1.63
CA GLU A 78 17.12 -8.86 -2.86
C GLU A 78 16.81 -7.40 -2.52
N MET A 79 15.93 -7.15 -1.57
CA MET A 79 15.59 -5.81 -1.13
C MET A 79 16.80 -5.08 -0.56
N TRP A 80 17.61 -5.73 0.29
CA TRP A 80 18.85 -5.17 0.79
C TRP A 80 19.83 -4.85 -0.33
N THR A 81 19.91 -5.69 -1.35
CA THR A 81 20.74 -5.43 -2.55
C THR A 81 20.25 -4.19 -3.30
N MET A 82 18.96 -4.00 -3.45
CA MET A 82 18.38 -2.82 -4.07
C MET A 82 18.65 -1.54 -3.26
N LEU A 83 18.43 -1.59 -1.95
CA LEU A 83 18.68 -0.44 -1.06
C LEU A 83 20.13 -0.01 -1.03
N ARG A 84 21.08 -0.96 -1.11
CA ARG A 84 22.52 -0.65 -1.21
C ARG A 84 22.89 0.08 -2.50
N LYS A 85 22.14 -0.14 -3.58
CA LYS A 85 22.34 0.55 -4.85
C LYS A 85 21.76 1.96 -4.88
N MET A 86 20.98 2.35 -3.88
CA MET A 86 20.48 3.72 -3.79
C MET A 86 21.60 4.71 -3.48
N PRO A 87 21.63 5.90 -4.09
CA PRO A 87 22.72 6.86 -3.95
C PRO A 87 22.72 7.60 -2.58
N THR A 88 22.30 6.97 -1.52
CA THR A 88 22.25 7.56 -0.17
C THR A 88 23.60 7.62 0.55
N GLY A 89 24.67 7.03 -0.03
CA GLY A 89 26.03 7.07 0.50
C GLY A 89 26.26 6.38 1.85
N ARG A 90 25.23 5.78 2.44
CA ARG A 90 25.34 5.05 3.71
C ARG A 90 25.24 3.55 3.43
N GLY A 91 26.29 2.81 3.71
CA GLY A 91 26.25 1.36 3.70
C GLY A 91 25.21 0.85 4.70
N LEU A 92 24.21 0.14 4.20
CA LEU A 92 23.25 -0.55 5.04
C LEU A 92 23.86 -1.89 5.50
N PRO A 93 23.60 -2.33 6.74
CA PRO A 93 24.05 -3.64 7.21
C PRO A 93 23.43 -4.77 6.38
N ASP A 94 24.02 -5.95 6.44
CA ASP A 94 23.45 -7.12 5.77
C ASP A 94 22.07 -7.43 6.35
N GLY A 95 21.06 -7.46 5.49
CA GLY A 95 19.71 -7.79 5.85
C GLY A 95 19.51 -9.30 6.02
N PRO A 96 18.44 -9.73 6.67
CA PRO A 96 18.12 -11.15 6.83
C PRO A 96 17.91 -11.82 5.48
N SER A 97 18.40 -13.06 5.34
CA SER A 97 18.39 -13.81 4.09
C SER A 97 17.08 -14.58 3.83
N GLU A 98 16.19 -14.67 4.80
CA GLU A 98 14.99 -15.49 4.69
C GLU A 98 13.74 -14.74 4.26
N PRO A 99 12.94 -15.32 3.35
CA PRO A 99 11.68 -14.74 2.92
C PRO A 99 10.64 -14.75 4.06
N VAL A 100 9.82 -13.75 4.04
CA VAL A 100 8.80 -13.50 5.03
C VAL A 100 7.55 -14.31 4.75
N THR A 101 7.49 -15.47 5.35
CA THR A 101 6.44 -16.44 5.01
C THR A 101 5.16 -16.29 5.83
N ARG A 102 5.25 -16.04 7.14
CA ARG A 102 4.07 -16.11 8.03
C ARG A 102 3.00 -15.03 7.74
N THR A 103 3.41 -13.80 7.51
CA THR A 103 2.47 -12.71 7.30
C THR A 103 1.80 -12.81 5.93
N ARG A 104 2.56 -13.20 4.91
CA ARG A 104 1.99 -13.46 3.58
C ARG A 104 0.99 -14.60 3.62
N VAL A 105 1.33 -15.71 4.25
CA VAL A 105 0.40 -16.85 4.40
C VAL A 105 -0.88 -16.44 5.11
N ARG A 106 -0.80 -15.62 6.16
CA ARG A 106 -1.98 -15.11 6.85
C ARG A 106 -2.85 -14.23 5.98
N ALA A 107 -2.27 -13.31 5.23
CA ALA A 107 -2.99 -12.45 4.31
C ALA A 107 -3.59 -13.26 3.15
N ASP A 108 -2.83 -14.16 2.57
CA ASP A 108 -3.28 -15.03 1.48
C ASP A 108 -4.45 -15.92 1.89
N ALA A 109 -4.47 -16.40 3.13
CA ALA A 109 -5.58 -17.20 3.65
C ALA A 109 -6.90 -16.42 3.74
N LYS A 110 -6.83 -15.09 3.89
CA LYS A 110 -8.01 -14.21 4.03
C LYS A 110 -8.48 -13.59 2.72
N LYS A 111 -7.65 -13.59 1.68
CA LYS A 111 -7.95 -12.88 0.42
C LYS A 111 -9.21 -13.32 -0.30
N ALA A 112 -9.66 -14.54 -0.09
CA ALA A 112 -10.87 -15.07 -0.73
C ALA A 112 -12.16 -14.50 -0.12
N ALA A 113 -12.13 -14.04 1.13
CA ALA A 113 -13.31 -13.56 1.84
C ALA A 113 -13.49 -12.04 1.67
N PHE A 114 -14.69 -11.62 1.26
CA PHE A 114 -15.00 -10.20 1.09
C PHE A 114 -14.80 -9.40 2.40
N ALA A 115 -15.16 -9.98 3.53
CA ALA A 115 -14.97 -9.35 4.84
C ALA A 115 -13.54 -8.85 5.08
N TYR A 116 -12.55 -9.51 4.51
CA TYR A 116 -11.15 -9.16 4.68
C TYR A 116 -10.54 -8.42 3.48
N ARG A 117 -11.35 -7.96 2.53
CA ARG A 117 -10.85 -7.05 1.49
C ARG A 117 -10.19 -5.84 2.16
N MET A 118 -9.09 -5.38 1.57
CA MET A 118 -8.36 -4.22 2.08
C MET A 118 -8.44 -3.09 1.06
N PRO A 119 -9.38 -2.17 1.22
CA PRO A 119 -9.39 -0.95 0.42
C PRO A 119 -8.06 -0.22 0.56
N LEU A 120 -7.42 0.10 -0.56
CA LEU A 120 -6.10 0.71 -0.54
C LEU A 120 -5.96 1.78 -1.62
N ILE A 121 -5.49 2.95 -1.21
CA ILE A 121 -5.07 4.02 -2.10
C ILE A 121 -3.56 4.23 -2.00
N GLN A 122 -2.84 3.94 -3.07
CA GLN A 122 -1.39 4.15 -3.15
C GLN A 122 -1.10 5.53 -3.72
N ASN A 123 -0.45 6.39 -2.95
CA ASN A 123 0.01 7.69 -3.42
C ASN A 123 1.49 7.65 -3.78
N SER A 124 1.87 8.30 -4.88
CA SER A 124 3.27 8.41 -5.30
C SER A 124 3.54 9.67 -6.12
N GLY A 125 4.79 10.12 -6.13
CA GLY A 125 5.27 11.11 -7.08
C GLY A 125 5.64 10.45 -8.40
N LEU A 126 5.27 11.05 -9.53
CA LEU A 126 5.61 10.51 -10.85
C LEU A 126 7.12 10.62 -11.15
N LEU A 127 7.81 11.58 -10.53
CA LEU A 127 9.27 11.72 -10.59
C LEU A 127 9.99 11.07 -9.40
N ASP A 128 9.26 10.30 -8.58
CA ASP A 128 9.90 9.50 -7.55
C ASP A 128 10.81 8.46 -8.22
N GLY A 129 12.12 8.52 -7.94
CA GLY A 129 13.12 7.62 -8.53
C GLY A 129 12.88 6.14 -8.23
N THR A 130 11.93 5.85 -7.35
CA THR A 130 11.43 4.50 -7.08
C THR A 130 10.18 4.15 -7.89
N TRP A 131 9.58 5.08 -8.64
CA TRP A 131 8.46 4.79 -9.53
C TRP A 131 8.97 4.04 -10.76
N PRO A 132 8.31 2.96 -11.18
CA PRO A 132 8.73 2.23 -12.38
C PRO A 132 8.49 3.09 -13.63
N ALA A 133 9.55 3.72 -14.11
CA ALA A 133 9.49 4.53 -15.32
C ALA A 133 9.39 3.68 -16.60
N ALA A 134 9.62 2.37 -16.50
CA ALA A 134 9.65 1.43 -17.62
C ALA A 134 9.60 -0.02 -17.12
N GLN A 135 9.99 -0.97 -17.98
CA GLN A 135 9.99 -2.41 -17.74
C GLN A 135 10.83 -2.87 -16.53
N ASP A 136 11.79 -2.05 -16.10
CA ASP A 136 12.62 -2.33 -14.94
C ASP A 136 12.02 -1.70 -13.68
N ASP A 137 11.17 -2.45 -12.99
CA ASP A 137 10.69 -2.08 -11.65
C ASP A 137 11.65 -2.66 -10.58
N PRO A 138 12.71 -1.92 -10.21
CA PRO A 138 13.71 -2.44 -9.27
C PRO A 138 13.14 -2.65 -7.87
N PHE A 139 12.01 -2.02 -7.56
CA PHE A 139 11.33 -2.10 -6.27
C PHE A 139 10.11 -3.02 -6.27
N LYS A 140 9.85 -3.69 -7.38
CA LYS A 140 8.71 -4.61 -7.51
C LYS A 140 7.36 -3.98 -7.17
N ARG A 141 7.17 -2.69 -7.53
CA ARG A 141 5.91 -1.98 -7.29
C ARG A 141 4.74 -2.57 -8.04
N LEU A 142 4.96 -2.92 -9.30
CA LEU A 142 3.92 -3.57 -10.11
C LEU A 142 3.51 -4.89 -9.48
N ALA A 143 4.45 -5.67 -8.95
CA ALA A 143 4.14 -6.88 -8.20
C ALA A 143 3.35 -6.57 -6.91
N SER A 144 3.63 -5.45 -6.24
CA SER A 144 2.82 -4.99 -5.10
C SER A 144 1.39 -4.63 -5.52
N PHE A 145 1.22 -3.98 -6.67
CA PHE A 145 -0.11 -3.67 -7.21
C PHE A 145 -0.86 -4.94 -7.60
N ASP A 146 -0.22 -5.88 -8.24
CA ASP A 146 -0.80 -7.19 -8.58
C ASP A 146 -1.21 -7.97 -7.33
N TYR A 147 -0.40 -7.89 -6.27
CA TYR A 147 -0.77 -8.47 -4.98
C TYR A 147 -2.09 -7.87 -4.46
N TRP A 148 -2.20 -6.53 -4.40
CA TRP A 148 -3.40 -5.87 -3.90
C TRP A 148 -4.61 -6.06 -4.82
N LYS A 149 -4.41 -6.08 -6.14
CA LYS A 149 -5.46 -6.44 -7.08
C LYS A 149 -5.98 -7.86 -6.81
N THR A 150 -5.08 -8.84 -6.74
CA THR A 150 -5.45 -10.23 -6.44
C THR A 150 -6.15 -10.35 -5.09
N TYR A 151 -5.63 -9.69 -4.06
CA TYR A 151 -6.20 -9.68 -2.73
C TYR A 151 -7.64 -9.14 -2.71
N ASN A 152 -7.89 -8.09 -3.47
CA ASN A 152 -9.18 -7.42 -3.57
C ASN A 152 -10.09 -7.97 -4.69
N ASN A 153 -9.80 -9.15 -5.22
CA ASN A 153 -10.57 -9.78 -6.30
C ASN A 153 -10.71 -8.87 -7.54
N ILE A 154 -9.64 -8.16 -7.87
CA ILE A 154 -9.53 -7.29 -9.04
C ILE A 154 -8.77 -8.04 -10.14
N PRO A 155 -9.23 -8.02 -11.40
CA PRO A 155 -8.48 -8.62 -12.51
C PRO A 155 -7.11 -8.00 -12.68
N LEU A 156 -6.11 -8.82 -12.97
CA LEU A 156 -4.81 -8.33 -13.37
C LEU A 156 -4.89 -7.75 -14.78
N THR A 157 -4.33 -6.58 -14.96
CA THR A 157 -4.20 -5.92 -16.26
C THR A 157 -2.74 -5.87 -16.66
N PRO A 158 -2.41 -6.07 -17.95
CA PRO A 158 -1.05 -5.91 -18.43
C PRO A 158 -0.53 -4.51 -18.13
N TYR A 159 0.76 -4.41 -17.84
CA TYR A 159 1.48 -3.15 -17.85
C TYR A 159 2.02 -2.91 -19.25
N GLU A 160 1.59 -1.82 -19.88
CA GLU A 160 2.03 -1.43 -21.21
C GLU A 160 2.69 -0.05 -21.14
N PRO A 161 4.01 0.04 -21.13
CA PRO A 161 4.73 1.31 -20.97
C PRO A 161 4.39 2.38 -22.01
N ALA A 162 3.92 1.96 -23.18
CA ALA A 162 3.57 2.83 -24.29
C ALA A 162 2.07 3.15 -24.35
N ALA A 163 1.24 2.55 -23.50
CA ALA A 163 -0.21 2.76 -23.56
C ALA A 163 -0.59 4.07 -22.86
N ALA A 164 -1.15 4.92 -23.63
CA ALA A 164 -2.13 5.99 -23.38
C ALA A 164 -1.99 6.91 -22.14
N CYS A 165 -1.19 6.65 -21.11
CA CYS A 165 -1.01 7.57 -19.99
C CYS A 165 0.43 7.63 -19.51
N GLU A 166 0.79 8.73 -18.86
CA GLU A 166 2.15 9.02 -18.38
C GLU A 166 2.70 7.98 -17.38
N SER A 167 1.84 7.17 -16.79
CA SER A 167 2.21 6.17 -15.78
C SER A 167 2.49 4.78 -16.36
N GLY A 168 2.03 4.48 -17.55
CA GLY A 168 2.04 3.13 -18.11
C GLY A 168 1.07 2.14 -17.43
N LEU A 169 0.19 2.60 -16.54
CA LEU A 169 -0.80 1.77 -15.87
C LEU A 169 -2.10 1.72 -16.68
N THR A 170 -2.68 0.53 -16.81
CA THR A 170 -4.02 0.32 -17.36
C THR A 170 -4.98 0.05 -16.20
N ALA A 171 -6.02 0.89 -16.09
CA ALA A 171 -7.03 0.82 -15.04
C ALA A 171 -8.44 0.84 -15.63
N ASP A 172 -9.44 0.48 -14.82
CA ASP A 172 -10.85 0.54 -15.23
C ASP A 172 -11.29 2.01 -15.42
N GLU A 173 -10.78 2.90 -14.57
CA GLU A 173 -10.94 4.35 -14.70
C GLU A 173 -9.59 5.05 -14.57
N THR A 174 -9.35 6.02 -15.45
CA THR A 174 -8.19 6.91 -15.41
C THR A 174 -8.66 8.34 -15.59
N PHE A 175 -8.33 9.20 -14.64
CA PHE A 175 -8.75 10.59 -14.69
C PHE A 175 -7.74 11.51 -13.98
N TYR A 176 -7.83 12.81 -14.25
CA TYR A 176 -7.03 13.83 -13.60
C TYR A 176 -7.87 14.58 -12.57
N ASP A 177 -7.35 14.72 -11.35
CA ASP A 177 -7.91 15.58 -10.32
C ASP A 177 -7.21 16.94 -10.32
N CYS A 178 -7.94 17.95 -9.88
CA CYS A 178 -7.59 19.38 -9.90
C CYS A 178 -7.59 20.04 -11.29
N ALA A 179 -7.79 21.36 -11.28
CA ALA A 179 -7.93 22.16 -12.49
C ALA A 179 -6.67 22.13 -13.39
N ASP A 180 -5.51 21.88 -12.81
CA ASP A 180 -4.22 21.78 -13.50
C ASP A 180 -3.87 20.35 -13.94
N GLY A 181 -4.73 19.36 -13.65
CA GLY A 181 -4.48 17.96 -13.97
C GLY A 181 -3.23 17.41 -13.30
N ARG A 182 -2.89 17.90 -12.10
CA ARG A 182 -1.66 17.52 -11.40
C ARG A 182 -1.69 16.09 -10.87
N PHE A 183 -2.85 15.61 -10.44
CA PHE A 183 -2.98 14.27 -9.85
C PHE A 183 -3.66 13.35 -10.84
N LEU A 184 -2.93 12.32 -11.25
CA LEU A 184 -3.40 11.28 -12.15
C LEU A 184 -3.89 10.10 -11.31
N HIS A 185 -5.16 9.77 -11.44
CA HIS A 185 -5.82 8.67 -10.76
C HIS A 185 -5.96 7.47 -11.67
N HIS A 186 -5.67 6.30 -11.13
CA HIS A 186 -5.98 5.01 -11.69
C HIS A 186 -6.80 4.22 -10.68
N ARG A 187 -8.01 3.82 -11.06
CA ARG A 187 -8.94 3.14 -10.18
C ARG A 187 -9.34 1.79 -10.76
N TRP A 188 -9.36 0.77 -9.91
CA TRP A 188 -9.78 -0.57 -10.26
C TRP A 188 -10.92 -1.05 -9.39
N PHE A 189 -11.86 -1.78 -10.01
CA PHE A 189 -13.05 -2.30 -9.36
C PHE A 189 -12.92 -3.79 -9.07
N SER A 190 -13.34 -4.19 -7.88
CA SER A 190 -13.47 -5.59 -7.51
C SER A 190 -14.53 -6.29 -8.36
N ARG A 191 -14.39 -7.62 -8.53
CA ARG A 191 -15.42 -8.48 -9.09
C ARG A 191 -16.49 -8.89 -8.08
N ASP A 192 -16.33 -8.48 -6.83
CA ASP A 192 -17.31 -8.72 -5.78
C ASP A 192 -18.63 -7.99 -6.11
N GLU A 193 -19.72 -8.39 -5.47
CA GLU A 193 -21.02 -7.78 -5.66
C GLU A 193 -20.97 -6.25 -5.44
N GLY A 194 -21.67 -5.49 -6.26
CA GLY A 194 -21.62 -4.03 -6.25
C GLY A 194 -20.37 -3.43 -6.88
N LYS A 195 -19.40 -4.25 -7.30
CA LYS A 195 -18.15 -3.83 -7.96
C LYS A 195 -17.48 -2.64 -7.28
N PRO A 196 -17.16 -2.73 -6.00
CA PRO A 196 -16.58 -1.61 -5.28
C PRO A 196 -15.17 -1.26 -5.78
N ALA A 197 -14.83 0.03 -5.80
CA ALA A 197 -13.49 0.50 -6.09
C ALA A 197 -12.61 0.30 -4.83
N LEU A 198 -11.87 -0.81 -4.80
CA LEU A 198 -11.06 -1.21 -3.65
C LEU A 198 -9.56 -0.93 -3.81
N PHE A 199 -9.11 -0.58 -5.01
CA PHE A 199 -7.72 -0.23 -5.24
C PHE A 199 -7.61 1.01 -6.13
N GLU A 200 -6.83 1.98 -5.67
CA GLU A 200 -6.56 3.21 -6.39
C GLU A 200 -5.08 3.57 -6.31
N VAL A 201 -4.52 4.10 -7.39
CA VAL A 201 -3.17 4.67 -7.44
C VAL A 201 -3.28 6.12 -7.85
N VAL A 202 -2.70 7.02 -7.07
CA VAL A 202 -2.66 8.45 -7.35
C VAL A 202 -1.22 8.90 -7.56
N LEU A 203 -0.95 9.47 -8.73
CA LEU A 203 0.36 9.93 -9.14
C LEU A 203 0.39 11.44 -9.25
N ALA A 204 1.19 12.09 -8.41
CA ALA A 204 1.40 13.51 -8.49
C ALA A 204 2.45 13.84 -9.57
N LYS A 205 2.05 14.58 -10.62
CA LYS A 205 2.97 15.04 -11.66
C LYS A 205 4.04 15.95 -11.08
N ARG A 206 5.24 15.89 -11.64
CA ARG A 206 6.39 16.71 -11.25
C ARG A 206 6.77 16.60 -9.76
N MET A 207 6.35 15.54 -9.09
CA MET A 207 6.67 15.31 -7.70
C MET A 207 7.72 14.21 -7.58
N PRO A 208 8.86 14.49 -6.92
CA PRO A 208 9.87 13.47 -6.58
C PRO A 208 9.42 12.65 -5.36
N HIS A 209 10.36 12.01 -4.66
CA HIS A 209 10.10 11.33 -3.39
C HIS A 209 9.73 12.33 -2.29
N ALA A 210 8.50 12.79 -2.30
CA ALA A 210 7.95 13.80 -1.41
C ALA A 210 6.50 13.51 -1.05
N LEU A 211 5.95 14.26 -0.14
CA LEU A 211 4.54 14.20 0.28
C LEU A 211 3.86 15.52 -0.09
N ASP A 212 2.69 15.44 -0.72
CA ASP A 212 1.83 16.58 -1.00
C ASP A 212 0.59 16.54 -0.09
N LEU A 213 0.21 17.69 0.46
CA LEU A 213 -0.96 17.78 1.34
C LEU A 213 -2.25 17.33 0.63
N ARG A 214 -2.35 17.59 -0.68
CA ARG A 214 -3.51 17.14 -1.46
C ARG A 214 -3.60 15.60 -1.50
N GLN A 215 -2.47 14.90 -1.55
CA GLN A 215 -2.48 13.43 -1.47
C GLN A 215 -3.00 12.93 -0.13
N LEU A 216 -2.76 13.64 0.97
CA LEU A 216 -3.33 13.30 2.27
C LEU A 216 -4.84 13.49 2.29
N GLU A 217 -5.34 14.55 1.66
CA GLU A 217 -6.78 14.78 1.51
C GLU A 217 -7.42 13.68 0.65
N LEU A 218 -6.82 13.33 -0.48
CA LEU A 218 -7.29 12.26 -1.36
C LEU A 218 -7.30 10.91 -0.62
N ALA A 219 -6.24 10.63 0.14
CA ALA A 219 -6.17 9.45 0.99
C ALA A 219 -7.31 9.41 2.01
N TRP A 220 -7.58 10.52 2.67
CA TRP A 220 -8.68 10.64 3.63
C TRP A 220 -10.05 10.47 2.95
N GLN A 221 -10.29 11.14 1.82
CA GLN A 221 -11.54 11.01 1.06
C GLN A 221 -11.78 9.57 0.58
N PHE A 222 -10.73 8.86 0.25
CA PHE A 222 -10.82 7.44 -0.09
C PHE A 222 -11.14 6.60 1.15
N MET A 223 -10.31 6.69 2.20
CA MET A 223 -10.39 5.81 3.37
C MET A 223 -11.70 5.96 4.16
N LYS A 224 -12.19 7.20 4.34
CA LYS A 224 -13.38 7.48 5.16
C LYS A 224 -14.67 6.79 4.65
N ARG A 225 -14.67 6.32 3.41
CA ARG A 225 -15.79 5.58 2.82
C ARG A 225 -15.94 4.16 3.37
N PHE A 226 -14.95 3.68 4.09
CA PHE A 226 -14.90 2.31 4.54
C PHE A 226 -15.00 2.22 6.06
N SER A 227 -15.75 1.22 6.53
CA SER A 227 -15.73 0.82 7.92
C SER A 227 -15.68 -0.71 8.03
N ARG A 228 -15.21 -1.21 9.17
CA ARG A 228 -15.04 -2.64 9.40
C ARG A 228 -15.78 -3.08 10.65
N GLY A 229 -16.70 -4.01 10.50
CA GLY A 229 -17.42 -4.61 11.61
C GLY A 229 -16.51 -5.46 12.50
N LYS A 230 -16.96 -5.76 13.71
CA LYS A 230 -16.24 -6.63 14.67
C LYS A 230 -16.06 -8.05 14.16
N ASP A 231 -16.92 -8.50 13.28
CA ASP A 231 -16.85 -9.78 12.59
C ASP A 231 -15.88 -9.77 11.38
N GLY A 232 -15.26 -8.64 11.11
CA GLY A 232 -14.38 -8.41 9.97
C GLY A 232 -15.11 -7.95 8.71
N SER A 233 -16.44 -7.81 8.73
CA SER A 233 -17.21 -7.35 7.56
C SER A 233 -16.73 -5.97 7.09
N LEU A 234 -16.58 -5.79 5.78
CA LEU A 234 -16.28 -4.51 5.16
C LEU A 234 -17.59 -3.83 4.76
N HIS A 235 -17.80 -2.63 5.25
CA HIS A 235 -18.91 -1.76 4.87
C HIS A 235 -18.39 -0.59 4.06
N ILE A 236 -19.16 -0.17 3.07
CA ILE A 236 -18.81 0.91 2.14
C ILE A 236 -19.91 1.94 2.23
N ASP A 237 -19.55 3.10 2.75
CA ASP A 237 -20.47 4.24 2.77
C ASP A 237 -20.52 4.89 1.37
N PRO A 238 -21.68 5.34 0.92
CA PRO A 238 -21.87 5.94 -0.40
C PRO A 238 -21.08 7.24 -0.61
#